data_47a5695a11096d66060efb754f0b2032
#
_entry.id   47a5695a11096d66060efb754f0b2032
#
_cell.length_a   1.000
_cell.length_b   1.000
_cell.length_c   1.000
_cell.angle_alpha   90.00
_cell.angle_beta   90.00
_cell.angle_gamma   90.00
#
_symmetry.space_group_name_H-M   'P 1'
#
loop_
_entity.id
_entity.type
_entity.pdbx_description
1 polymer ?
#
loop_
_entity_poly.entity_id
_entity_poly.type
_entity_poly.pdbx_seq_one_letter_code
_entity_poly.pdbx_strand_id
1 'polypeptide(L)'
;MPNPFPIRRLCRFTQEKRPSNFDGLRYACLALLLVGCQSPSLTQLPIWETGSRPVERISQGAGEGPAWHPEKGVLFSGEGSILIWKPDQKVQALVKDAGTNGLLFDHEGRLLTCEPLHRRVRRLESDGSWTTLTADYNGLAYNTPNDITVDAAGNIFFSDPRYGDRDSMEMRDASGRAIEGVYCIRPNGTVDRVITHEVDRPNGVLVSADDSFLYVADNNNNQSDGARKLWRFDKEVDGSLDISSQKLIFDWKTSRGPDGMTQDALGRIYVAAGVNR
;
A
#
# COMPACT_ATOMS: atom_id res chain seq x y z
N MET A 1 -30.18 -12.62 13.45
CA MET A 1 -29.31 -13.73 13.07
C MET A 1 -27.91 -13.42 13.60
N PRO A 2 -27.20 -14.32 14.28
CA PRO A 2 -26.00 -13.99 15.01
C PRO A 2 -24.78 -13.80 14.09
N ASN A 3 -23.96 -12.85 14.46
CA ASN A 3 -22.69 -12.42 13.83
C ASN A 3 -21.64 -13.55 13.93
N PRO A 4 -20.95 -13.92 12.84
CA PRO A 4 -20.05 -15.09 12.84
C PRO A 4 -18.57 -14.83 13.12
N PHE A 5 -18.16 -13.66 13.61
CA PHE A 5 -16.74 -13.42 13.92
C PHE A 5 -16.50 -13.04 15.40
N PRO A 6 -15.84 -13.90 16.18
CA PRO A 6 -15.45 -13.55 17.53
C PRO A 6 -14.18 -12.66 17.53
N ILE A 7 -14.32 -11.46 18.07
CA ILE A 7 -13.20 -10.59 18.41
C ILE A 7 -12.42 -11.25 19.56
N ARG A 8 -11.20 -11.69 19.34
CA ARG A 8 -10.29 -12.14 20.40
C ARG A 8 -9.59 -10.94 21.02
N ARG A 9 -9.80 -10.76 22.32
CA ARG A 9 -9.14 -9.77 23.16
C ARG A 9 -7.62 -9.98 23.18
N LEU A 10 -6.88 -8.90 22.98
CA LEU A 10 -5.44 -8.81 23.26
C LEU A 10 -5.20 -8.98 24.75
N CYS A 11 -4.35 -9.94 25.14
CA CYS A 11 -3.79 -10.00 26.48
C CYS A 11 -2.79 -8.86 26.69
N ARG A 12 -3.10 -7.95 27.60
CA ARG A 12 -2.12 -6.99 28.14
C ARG A 12 -1.17 -7.72 29.07
N PHE A 13 0.13 -7.63 28.80
CA PHE A 13 1.16 -7.97 29.77
C PHE A 13 1.35 -6.77 30.70
N THR A 14 1.00 -6.92 31.98
CA THR A 14 1.45 -6.03 33.04
C THR A 14 2.77 -6.54 33.58
N GLN A 15 3.79 -5.68 33.53
CA GLN A 15 5.05 -5.93 34.26
C GLN A 15 4.81 -5.76 35.76
N GLU A 16 4.88 -6.83 36.52
CA GLU A 16 5.03 -6.76 37.99
C GLU A 16 6.50 -6.72 38.37
N LYS A 17 6.80 -5.76 39.27
CA LYS A 17 8.10 -5.57 39.89
C LYS A 17 8.45 -6.75 40.82
N ARG A 18 9.68 -7.24 40.73
CA ARG A 18 10.26 -8.21 41.66
C ARG A 18 10.55 -7.56 43.01
N PRO A 19 10.24 -8.20 44.14
CA PRO A 19 10.92 -7.97 45.40
C PRO A 19 12.10 -8.94 45.58
N SER A 20 13.15 -8.42 46.18
CA SER A 20 14.37 -9.14 46.56
C SER A 20 14.18 -9.89 47.87
N ASN A 21 14.88 -11.02 47.95
CA ASN A 21 15.50 -11.71 49.12
C ASN A 21 14.84 -12.97 49.69
N PHE A 22 15.70 -13.95 49.76
CA PHE A 22 16.08 -14.96 50.77
C PHE A 22 15.49 -16.38 50.71
N ASP A 23 16.48 -17.28 50.57
CA ASP A 23 16.74 -18.57 51.18
C ASP A 23 15.74 -19.73 51.20
N GLY A 24 16.27 -20.86 50.77
CA GLY A 24 16.05 -22.15 51.39
C GLY A 24 15.29 -23.22 50.63
N LEU A 25 16.02 -24.10 49.98
CA LEU A 25 15.76 -25.54 49.79
C LEU A 25 14.33 -26.06 49.70
N ARG A 26 13.95 -26.56 48.53
CA ARG A 26 13.50 -27.95 48.30
C ARG A 26 13.12 -28.13 46.82
N TYR A 27 13.75 -29.12 46.20
CA TYR A 27 13.41 -29.57 44.85
C TYR A 27 12.01 -30.18 44.85
N ALA A 28 11.08 -29.52 44.13
CA ALA A 28 9.88 -30.15 43.66
C ALA A 28 9.88 -29.98 42.13
N CYS A 29 10.10 -31.08 41.41
CA CYS A 29 9.90 -31.13 39.95
C CYS A 29 8.44 -30.87 39.65
N LEU A 30 8.11 -29.62 39.26
CA LEU A 30 6.85 -29.30 38.65
C LEU A 30 7.07 -29.39 37.13
N ALA A 31 6.63 -30.50 36.54
CA ALA A 31 6.54 -30.62 35.09
C ALA A 31 5.52 -29.60 34.59
N LEU A 32 6.00 -28.43 34.14
CA LEU A 32 5.16 -27.52 33.33
C LEU A 32 4.91 -28.21 32.00
N LEU A 33 3.71 -28.71 31.82
CA LEU A 33 3.16 -29.01 30.50
C LEU A 33 3.11 -27.67 29.72
N LEU A 34 4.17 -27.39 28.96
CA LEU A 34 4.13 -26.44 27.87
C LEU A 34 3.17 -27.00 26.83
N VAL A 35 1.89 -26.64 26.93
CA VAL A 35 0.97 -26.72 25.79
C VAL A 35 1.53 -25.72 24.78
N GLY A 36 2.36 -26.22 23.88
CA GLY A 36 2.84 -25.46 22.75
C GLY A 36 1.64 -24.97 21.96
N CYS A 37 1.36 -23.69 22.02
CA CYS A 37 0.63 -23.02 20.94
C CYS A 37 1.49 -23.20 19.69
N GLN A 38 1.26 -24.28 18.95
CA GLN A 38 1.73 -24.39 17.59
C GLN A 38 1.02 -23.27 16.82
N SER A 39 1.76 -22.22 16.50
CA SER A 39 1.35 -21.28 15.45
C SER A 39 1.01 -22.11 14.23
N PRO A 40 -0.16 -21.94 13.60
CA PRO A 40 -0.48 -22.69 12.39
C PRO A 40 0.66 -22.46 11.39
N SER A 41 1.18 -23.55 10.86
CA SER A 41 2.20 -23.55 9.81
C SER A 41 1.70 -22.63 8.69
N LEU A 42 2.42 -21.53 8.43
CA LEU A 42 2.09 -20.49 7.42
C LEU A 42 2.08 -21.03 5.98
N THR A 43 2.32 -22.32 5.79
CA THR A 43 2.53 -22.94 4.48
C THR A 43 1.27 -23.43 3.77
N GLN A 44 0.08 -23.36 4.35
CA GLN A 44 -1.08 -24.02 3.76
C GLN A 44 -2.44 -23.32 4.00
N LEU A 45 -2.59 -22.11 3.52
CA LEU A 45 -3.91 -21.70 3.05
C LEU A 45 -3.75 -21.34 1.57
N PRO A 46 -4.15 -22.21 0.63
CA PRO A 46 -4.26 -21.78 -0.75
C PRO A 46 -5.24 -20.62 -0.79
N ILE A 47 -4.88 -19.55 -1.50
CA ILE A 47 -5.79 -18.43 -1.79
C ILE A 47 -7.02 -18.95 -2.54
N TRP A 48 -6.82 -20.07 -3.23
CA TRP A 48 -7.79 -20.80 -4.00
C TRP A 48 -7.90 -22.21 -3.41
N GLU A 49 -9.07 -22.59 -2.91
CA GLU A 49 -9.36 -23.99 -2.67
C GLU A 49 -9.20 -24.75 -4.00
N THR A 50 -8.67 -25.98 -3.94
CA THR A 50 -8.62 -26.88 -5.09
C THR A 50 -10.05 -27.11 -5.57
N GLY A 51 -10.38 -26.57 -6.72
CA GLY A 51 -11.75 -26.45 -7.25
C GLY A 51 -12.15 -24.99 -7.43
N SER A 52 -11.15 -24.11 -7.66
CA SER A 52 -11.27 -22.66 -7.77
C SER A 52 -12.51 -22.23 -8.54
N ARG A 53 -13.26 -21.30 -7.95
CA ARG A 53 -14.31 -20.59 -8.67
C ARG A 53 -13.69 -19.94 -9.90
N PRO A 54 -14.31 -20.01 -11.07
CA PRO A 54 -13.81 -19.31 -12.24
C PRO A 54 -13.68 -17.82 -11.91
N VAL A 55 -12.60 -17.21 -12.38
CA VAL A 55 -12.41 -15.76 -12.28
C VAL A 55 -13.50 -15.11 -13.13
N GLU A 56 -14.34 -14.28 -12.50
CA GLU A 56 -15.40 -13.57 -13.19
C GLU A 56 -14.92 -12.18 -13.57
N ARG A 57 -15.16 -11.80 -14.82
CA ARG A 57 -14.90 -10.44 -15.30
C ARG A 57 -16.11 -9.55 -14.99
N ILE A 58 -15.95 -8.62 -14.07
CA ILE A 58 -17.02 -7.74 -13.62
C ILE A 58 -17.20 -6.48 -14.47
N SER A 59 -16.20 -6.09 -15.29
CA SER A 59 -16.26 -4.90 -16.15
C SER A 59 -15.49 -5.09 -17.44
N GLN A 60 -15.82 -4.30 -18.45
CA GLN A 60 -15.01 -4.10 -19.67
C GLN A 60 -13.97 -3.00 -19.40
N GLY A 61 -12.83 -3.08 -20.10
CA GLY A 61 -11.75 -2.11 -19.92
C GLY A 61 -10.82 -2.44 -18.74
N ALA A 62 -9.74 -1.70 -18.65
CA ALA A 62 -8.80 -1.78 -17.54
C ALA A 62 -9.27 -0.88 -16.41
N GLY A 63 -9.20 -1.38 -15.19
CA GLY A 63 -9.35 -0.58 -13.97
C GLY A 63 -8.02 -0.47 -13.26
N GLU A 64 -7.84 0.62 -12.54
CA GLU A 64 -6.67 0.91 -11.72
C GLU A 64 -7.08 1.14 -10.27
N GLY A 65 -6.14 0.95 -9.32
CA GLY A 65 -6.30 1.29 -7.92
C GLY A 65 -7.55 0.71 -7.26
N PRO A 66 -7.80 -0.61 -7.30
CA PRO A 66 -9.00 -1.17 -6.67
C PRO A 66 -8.93 -1.01 -5.15
N ALA A 67 -9.96 -0.41 -4.56
CA ALA A 67 -10.13 -0.22 -3.13
C ALA A 67 -11.43 -0.87 -2.65
N TRP A 68 -11.36 -1.68 -1.60
CA TRP A 68 -12.53 -2.36 -1.05
C TRP A 68 -13.00 -1.71 0.25
N HIS A 69 -14.31 -1.61 0.39
CA HIS A 69 -14.96 -1.18 1.64
C HIS A 69 -16.16 -2.08 1.94
N PRO A 70 -16.35 -2.52 3.20
CA PRO A 70 -17.39 -3.51 3.54
C PRO A 70 -18.81 -3.07 3.19
N GLU A 71 -19.11 -1.78 3.28
CA GLU A 71 -20.44 -1.24 2.98
C GLU A 71 -20.56 -0.70 1.55
N LYS A 72 -19.46 -0.16 1.01
CA LYS A 72 -19.46 0.50 -0.30
C LYS A 72 -19.19 -0.48 -1.45
N GLY A 73 -18.50 -1.61 -1.20
CA GLY A 73 -18.08 -2.55 -2.24
C GLY A 73 -16.68 -2.24 -2.76
N VAL A 74 -16.41 -2.61 -4.01
CA VAL A 74 -15.12 -2.34 -4.69
C VAL A 74 -15.24 -1.08 -5.50
N LEU A 75 -14.37 -0.10 -5.20
CA LEU A 75 -14.16 1.09 -6.00
C LEU A 75 -12.89 0.91 -6.84
N PHE A 76 -12.88 1.45 -8.04
CA PHE A 76 -11.70 1.43 -8.90
C PHE A 76 -11.75 2.57 -9.91
N SER A 77 -10.59 3.00 -10.38
CA SER A 77 -10.47 4.01 -11.43
C SER A 77 -10.66 3.38 -12.79
N GLY A 78 -11.49 3.96 -13.62
CA GLY A 78 -11.72 3.51 -14.99
C GLY A 78 -12.44 4.56 -15.84
N GLU A 79 -12.08 4.68 -17.12
CA GLU A 79 -12.69 5.62 -18.05
C GLU A 79 -12.72 7.08 -17.55
N GLY A 80 -11.65 7.50 -16.84
CA GLY A 80 -11.54 8.83 -16.22
C GLY A 80 -12.41 9.05 -14.99
N SER A 81 -13.14 8.05 -14.54
CA SER A 81 -14.11 8.10 -13.44
C SER A 81 -13.69 7.20 -12.28
N ILE A 82 -14.26 7.44 -11.10
CA ILE A 82 -14.29 6.43 -10.03
C ILE A 82 -15.53 5.58 -10.25
N LEU A 83 -15.32 4.30 -10.48
CA LEU A 83 -16.36 3.30 -10.66
C LEU A 83 -16.57 2.53 -9.37
N ILE A 84 -17.79 2.02 -9.18
CA ILE A 84 -18.18 1.19 -8.03
C ILE A 84 -18.84 -0.10 -8.52
N TRP A 85 -18.43 -1.20 -7.92
CA TRP A 85 -19.05 -2.50 -8.08
C TRP A 85 -19.47 -3.09 -6.74
N LYS A 86 -20.65 -3.71 -6.71
CA LYS A 86 -21.15 -4.54 -5.59
C LYS A 86 -21.62 -5.88 -6.13
N PRO A 87 -21.62 -6.96 -5.33
CA PRO A 87 -22.21 -8.23 -5.74
C PRO A 87 -23.64 -8.04 -6.28
N ASP A 88 -23.96 -8.75 -7.34
CA ASP A 88 -25.28 -8.72 -8.02
C ASP A 88 -25.69 -7.36 -8.63
N GLN A 89 -24.75 -6.42 -8.75
CA GLN A 89 -25.00 -5.11 -9.35
C GLN A 89 -24.07 -4.87 -10.56
N LYS A 90 -24.56 -4.08 -11.50
CA LYS A 90 -23.71 -3.59 -12.60
C LYS A 90 -22.74 -2.53 -12.06
N VAL A 91 -21.56 -2.45 -12.67
CA VAL A 91 -20.62 -1.35 -12.42
C VAL A 91 -21.28 -0.02 -12.76
N GLN A 92 -21.11 0.96 -11.89
CA GLN A 92 -21.66 2.32 -12.02
C GLN A 92 -20.56 3.36 -11.79
N ALA A 93 -20.71 4.52 -12.41
CA ALA A 93 -19.86 5.66 -12.09
C ALA A 93 -20.32 6.29 -10.78
N LEU A 94 -19.40 6.34 -9.81
CA LEU A 94 -19.59 7.04 -8.52
C LEU A 94 -19.23 8.52 -8.66
N VAL A 95 -18.06 8.79 -9.27
CA VAL A 95 -17.59 10.15 -9.56
C VAL A 95 -17.12 10.19 -11.01
N LYS A 96 -17.75 11.03 -11.83
CA LYS A 96 -17.38 11.22 -13.24
C LYS A 96 -16.20 12.21 -13.33
N ASP A 97 -15.39 12.05 -14.38
CA ASP A 97 -14.28 12.96 -14.72
C ASP A 97 -13.33 13.22 -13.54
N ALA A 98 -13.14 12.20 -12.70
CA ALA A 98 -12.30 12.29 -11.51
C ALA A 98 -10.80 12.33 -11.85
N GLY A 99 -10.40 11.73 -12.97
CA GLY A 99 -9.01 11.70 -13.43
C GLY A 99 -8.09 10.95 -12.47
N THR A 100 -8.63 9.93 -11.78
CA THR A 100 -7.94 9.15 -10.73
C THR A 100 -7.16 7.97 -11.29
N ASN A 101 -6.16 7.51 -10.51
CA ASN A 101 -5.47 6.25 -10.67
C ASN A 101 -5.58 5.43 -9.37
N GLY A 102 -4.62 5.52 -8.45
CA GLY A 102 -4.65 4.83 -7.16
C GLY A 102 -5.78 5.30 -6.26
N LEU A 103 -6.48 4.35 -5.66
CA LEU A 103 -7.54 4.56 -4.67
C LEU A 103 -7.26 3.74 -3.43
N LEU A 104 -7.55 4.30 -2.24
CA LEU A 104 -7.45 3.59 -0.98
C LEU A 104 -8.46 4.14 0.02
N PHE A 105 -8.99 3.31 0.90
CA PHE A 105 -9.70 3.79 2.09
C PHE A 105 -8.72 3.94 3.26
N ASP A 106 -8.75 5.10 3.92
CA ASP A 106 -7.99 5.33 5.14
C ASP A 106 -8.64 4.61 6.35
N HIS A 107 -8.03 4.75 7.52
CA HIS A 107 -8.49 4.08 8.74
C HIS A 107 -9.87 4.55 9.23
N GLU A 108 -10.31 5.74 8.81
CA GLU A 108 -11.64 6.27 9.08
C GLU A 108 -12.66 5.94 7.97
N GLY A 109 -12.28 5.16 6.96
CA GLY A 109 -13.14 4.78 5.85
C GLY A 109 -13.38 5.89 4.83
N ARG A 110 -12.52 6.92 4.81
CA ARG A 110 -12.54 8.01 3.82
C ARG A 110 -11.72 7.59 2.59
N LEU A 111 -12.19 7.93 1.42
CA LEU A 111 -11.50 7.57 0.18
C LEU A 111 -10.36 8.53 -0.12
N LEU A 112 -9.15 8.00 -0.22
CA LEU A 112 -7.96 8.68 -0.73
C LEU A 112 -7.84 8.43 -2.23
N THR A 113 -7.43 9.43 -2.99
CA THR A 113 -7.26 9.35 -4.44
C THR A 113 -5.96 9.98 -4.90
N CYS A 114 -5.23 9.27 -5.76
CA CYS A 114 -4.23 9.87 -6.64
C CYS A 114 -4.93 10.35 -7.92
N GLU A 115 -4.75 11.62 -8.27
CA GLU A 115 -5.36 12.23 -9.45
C GLU A 115 -4.28 12.71 -10.44
N PRO A 116 -3.73 11.80 -11.28
CA PRO A 116 -2.68 12.16 -12.24
C PRO A 116 -3.10 13.26 -13.21
N LEU A 117 -4.37 13.29 -13.63
CA LEU A 117 -4.87 14.32 -14.54
C LEU A 117 -4.81 15.72 -13.92
N HIS A 118 -5.02 15.80 -12.62
CA HIS A 118 -5.01 17.06 -11.85
C HIS A 118 -3.72 17.27 -11.06
N ARG A 119 -2.77 16.33 -11.13
CA ARG A 119 -1.45 16.38 -10.48
C ARG A 119 -1.55 16.59 -8.96
N ARG A 120 -2.48 15.87 -8.29
CA ARG A 120 -2.77 16.06 -6.86
C ARG A 120 -3.21 14.78 -6.16
N VAL A 121 -3.22 14.83 -4.82
CA VAL A 121 -3.82 13.81 -3.95
C VAL A 121 -4.97 14.43 -3.19
N ARG A 122 -6.13 13.75 -3.16
CA ARG A 122 -7.32 14.22 -2.44
C ARG A 122 -7.89 13.16 -1.52
N ARG A 123 -8.75 13.61 -0.64
CA ARG A 123 -9.57 12.78 0.25
C ARG A 123 -11.04 13.17 0.16
N LEU A 124 -11.90 12.17 0.00
CA LEU A 124 -13.34 12.33 0.12
C LEU A 124 -13.74 12.23 1.58
N GLU A 125 -14.22 13.31 2.15
CA GLU A 125 -14.63 13.38 3.55
C GLU A 125 -15.99 12.70 3.78
N SER A 126 -16.33 12.45 5.05
CA SER A 126 -17.56 11.76 5.42
C SER A 126 -18.84 12.56 5.09
N ASP A 127 -18.72 13.88 4.97
CA ASP A 127 -19.81 14.77 4.55
C ASP A 127 -19.99 14.88 3.04
N GLY A 128 -19.16 14.17 2.26
CA GLY A 128 -19.15 14.17 0.80
C GLY A 128 -18.32 15.29 0.18
N SER A 129 -17.69 16.16 0.96
CA SER A 129 -16.77 17.16 0.46
C SER A 129 -15.42 16.57 0.09
N TRP A 130 -14.64 17.28 -0.75
CA TRP A 130 -13.31 16.89 -1.15
C TRP A 130 -12.25 17.81 -0.55
N THR A 131 -11.30 17.23 0.17
CA THR A 131 -10.11 17.92 0.67
C THR A 131 -8.92 17.61 -0.23
N THR A 132 -8.26 18.64 -0.78
CA THR A 132 -6.95 18.49 -1.42
C THR A 132 -5.89 18.35 -0.33
N LEU A 133 -5.24 17.18 -0.26
CA LEU A 133 -4.18 16.91 0.71
C LEU A 133 -2.86 17.53 0.27
N THR A 134 -2.57 17.44 -1.04
CA THR A 134 -1.42 18.11 -1.66
C THR A 134 -1.61 18.22 -3.17
N ALA A 135 -1.09 19.29 -3.77
CA ALA A 135 -1.08 19.54 -5.22
C ALA A 135 0.30 19.95 -5.75
N ASP A 136 1.25 20.17 -4.87
CA ASP A 136 2.63 20.53 -5.21
C ASP A 136 3.61 20.07 -4.11
N TYR A 137 4.89 20.07 -4.45
CA TYR A 137 5.98 19.92 -3.50
C TYR A 137 6.96 21.07 -3.66
N ASN A 138 7.05 21.94 -2.63
CA ASN A 138 7.85 23.17 -2.64
C ASN A 138 7.51 24.11 -3.80
N GLY A 139 6.22 24.21 -4.16
CA GLY A 139 5.72 25.06 -5.23
C GLY A 139 5.91 24.50 -6.65
N LEU A 140 6.39 23.25 -6.79
CA LEU A 140 6.51 22.54 -8.05
C LEU A 140 5.43 21.47 -8.16
N ALA A 141 4.72 21.45 -9.29
CA ALA A 141 3.64 20.49 -9.50
C ALA A 141 4.15 19.06 -9.60
N TYR A 142 3.39 18.10 -9.04
CA TYR A 142 3.67 16.66 -9.19
C TYR A 142 3.68 16.23 -10.64
N ASN A 143 4.29 15.09 -10.93
CA ASN A 143 4.28 14.49 -12.29
C ASN A 143 2.90 13.92 -12.61
N THR A 144 2.64 12.71 -12.09
CA THR A 144 1.34 12.03 -12.23
C THR A 144 1.12 11.11 -11.02
N PRO A 145 0.67 11.66 -9.86
CA PRO A 145 0.42 10.84 -8.67
C PRO A 145 -0.33 9.56 -9.04
N ASN A 146 0.26 8.40 -8.69
CA ASN A 146 -0.15 7.13 -9.27
C ASN A 146 -0.78 6.19 -8.24
N ASP A 147 -0.02 5.65 -7.30
CA ASP A 147 -0.51 4.71 -6.29
C ASP A 147 -0.36 5.27 -4.87
N ILE A 148 -1.11 4.72 -3.91
CA ILE A 148 -1.27 5.30 -2.59
C ILE A 148 -1.43 4.23 -1.52
N THR A 149 -0.77 4.43 -0.37
CA THR A 149 -0.91 3.58 0.82
C THR A 149 -0.89 4.44 2.09
N VAL A 150 -1.37 3.89 3.21
CA VAL A 150 -1.41 4.59 4.50
C VAL A 150 -0.86 3.68 5.59
N ASP A 151 -0.04 4.24 6.49
CA ASP A 151 0.50 3.52 7.63
C ASP A 151 -0.38 3.65 8.89
N ALA A 152 -0.05 2.90 9.94
CA ALA A 152 -0.82 2.88 11.18
C ALA A 152 -0.84 4.25 11.91
N ALA A 153 0.15 5.12 11.67
CA ALA A 153 0.22 6.47 12.23
C ALA A 153 -0.59 7.49 11.41
N GLY A 154 -1.11 7.09 10.24
CA GLY A 154 -1.86 7.97 9.33
C GLY A 154 -0.96 8.74 8.35
N ASN A 155 0.32 8.37 8.21
CA ASN A 155 1.15 8.89 7.13
C ASN A 155 0.69 8.28 5.81
N ILE A 156 0.47 9.12 4.80
CA ILE A 156 -0.01 8.71 3.48
C ILE A 156 1.17 8.77 2.51
N PHE A 157 1.52 7.61 1.95
CA PHE A 157 2.58 7.52 0.93
C PHE A 157 1.95 7.44 -0.44
N PHE A 158 2.50 8.16 -1.40
CA PHE A 158 2.11 8.07 -2.80
C PHE A 158 3.31 8.15 -3.73
N SER A 159 3.21 7.46 -4.85
CA SER A 159 4.19 7.50 -5.92
C SER A 159 3.84 8.57 -6.95
N ASP A 160 4.88 9.16 -7.56
CA ASP A 160 4.73 10.23 -8.55
C ASP A 160 5.59 9.98 -9.81
N PRO A 161 5.34 8.88 -10.53
CA PRO A 161 6.03 8.58 -11.78
C PRO A 161 5.60 9.53 -12.91
N ARG A 162 6.29 9.45 -14.05
CA ARG A 162 5.88 10.10 -15.28
C ARG A 162 5.87 9.13 -16.44
N TYR A 163 4.68 8.79 -16.87
CA TYR A 163 4.45 8.06 -18.11
C TYR A 163 4.10 9.04 -19.23
N GLY A 164 4.51 8.76 -20.47
CA GLY A 164 4.30 9.64 -21.59
C GLY A 164 5.29 10.80 -21.70
N ASP A 165 4.82 11.98 -22.05
CA ASP A 165 5.65 13.18 -22.23
C ASP A 165 6.32 13.60 -20.93
N ARG A 166 7.65 13.76 -20.97
CA ARG A 166 8.50 14.09 -19.82
C ARG A 166 8.96 15.56 -19.83
N ASP A 167 8.68 16.32 -20.87
CA ASP A 167 9.14 17.72 -21.01
C ASP A 167 8.45 18.61 -19.98
N SER A 168 7.24 18.26 -19.55
CA SER A 168 6.47 18.97 -18.52
C SER A 168 6.85 18.64 -17.07
N MET A 169 7.89 17.82 -16.83
CA MET A 169 8.38 17.55 -15.47
C MET A 169 9.07 18.77 -14.90
N GLU A 170 8.56 19.25 -13.77
CA GLU A 170 9.08 20.44 -13.10
C GLU A 170 10.15 20.10 -12.06
N MET A 171 9.96 18.95 -11.37
CA MET A 171 10.88 18.54 -10.30
C MET A 171 12.18 17.99 -10.85
N ARG A 172 13.28 18.64 -10.47
CA ARG A 172 14.63 18.26 -10.86
C ARG A 172 15.57 18.38 -9.65
N ASP A 173 16.61 17.56 -9.65
CA ASP A 173 17.71 17.69 -8.69
C ASP A 173 18.68 18.83 -9.11
N ALA A 174 19.72 19.05 -8.29
CA ALA A 174 20.71 20.09 -8.53
C ALA A 174 21.53 19.88 -9.83
N SER A 175 21.55 18.67 -10.38
CA SER A 175 22.18 18.35 -11.67
C SER A 175 21.26 18.58 -12.86
N GLY A 176 19.97 18.89 -12.63
CA GLY A 176 18.94 19.02 -13.64
C GLY A 176 18.26 17.70 -14.02
N ARG A 177 18.59 16.57 -13.37
CA ARG A 177 17.93 15.28 -13.58
C ARG A 177 16.51 15.33 -13.06
N ALA A 178 15.55 14.93 -13.88
CA ALA A 178 14.15 14.84 -13.49
C ALA A 178 13.94 13.81 -12.37
N ILE A 179 13.03 14.09 -11.46
CA ILE A 179 12.73 13.26 -10.30
C ILE A 179 11.35 12.62 -10.48
N GLU A 180 11.31 11.29 -10.37
CA GLU A 180 10.13 10.49 -10.20
C GLU A 180 10.18 9.91 -8.78
N GLY A 181 9.48 10.53 -7.83
CA GLY A 181 9.68 10.27 -6.41
C GLY A 181 8.54 9.51 -5.74
N VAL A 182 8.77 9.14 -4.47
CA VAL A 182 7.72 8.77 -3.53
C VAL A 182 7.66 9.83 -2.45
N TYR A 183 6.45 10.24 -2.10
CA TYR A 183 6.18 11.29 -1.12
C TYR A 183 5.38 10.75 0.05
N CYS A 184 5.53 11.38 1.21
CA CYS A 184 4.80 11.09 2.43
C CYS A 184 4.07 12.36 2.89
N ILE A 185 2.74 12.30 2.96
CA ILE A 185 1.90 13.33 3.59
C ILE A 185 1.73 12.94 5.05
N ARG A 186 2.22 13.78 5.96
CA ARG A 186 2.09 13.57 7.39
C ARG A 186 0.70 13.92 7.90
N PRO A 187 0.25 13.42 9.06
CA PRO A 187 -1.05 13.78 9.64
C PRO A 187 -1.23 15.29 9.90
N ASN A 188 -0.14 16.03 10.08
CA ASN A 188 -0.16 17.49 10.23
C ASN A 188 -0.24 18.25 8.90
N GLY A 189 -0.31 17.55 7.77
CA GLY A 189 -0.37 18.12 6.41
C GLY A 189 0.98 18.47 5.79
N THR A 190 2.10 18.28 6.48
CA THR A 190 3.42 18.46 5.84
C THR A 190 3.69 17.33 4.85
N VAL A 191 4.43 17.64 3.79
CA VAL A 191 4.81 16.67 2.76
C VAL A 191 6.32 16.57 2.68
N ASP A 192 6.83 15.34 2.73
CA ASP A 192 8.24 15.03 2.52
C ASP A 192 8.40 14.15 1.28
N ARG A 193 9.47 14.36 0.52
CA ARG A 193 9.88 13.40 -0.50
C ARG A 193 10.79 12.37 0.15
N VAL A 194 10.30 11.12 0.27
CA VAL A 194 11.00 10.04 0.98
C VAL A 194 11.85 9.16 0.05
N ILE A 195 11.58 9.18 -1.26
CA ILE A 195 12.41 8.53 -2.30
C ILE A 195 12.62 9.54 -3.43
N THR A 196 13.86 9.67 -3.89
CA THR A 196 14.23 10.63 -4.94
C THR A 196 14.70 9.94 -6.22
N HIS A 197 15.75 9.10 -6.14
CA HIS A 197 16.36 8.39 -7.28
C HIS A 197 16.68 6.93 -6.97
N GLU A 198 16.36 6.46 -5.78
CA GLU A 198 16.60 5.10 -5.30
C GLU A 198 15.72 4.07 -6.04
N VAL A 199 14.64 4.56 -6.63
CA VAL A 199 13.73 3.82 -7.52
C VAL A 199 13.68 4.57 -8.84
N ASP A 200 13.78 3.84 -9.95
CA ASP A 200 13.87 4.45 -11.30
C ASP A 200 12.54 5.07 -11.73
N ARG A 201 11.43 4.30 -11.57
CA ARG A 201 10.05 4.78 -11.82
C ARG A 201 9.09 4.14 -10.82
N PRO A 202 8.89 4.78 -9.66
CA PRO A 202 7.99 4.25 -8.65
C PRO A 202 6.55 4.20 -9.15
N ASN A 203 5.91 3.04 -9.02
CA ASN A 203 4.50 2.81 -9.35
C ASN A 203 3.77 2.36 -8.07
N GLY A 204 3.49 1.07 -7.88
CA GLY A 204 2.85 0.58 -6.68
C GLY A 204 3.61 0.91 -5.40
N VAL A 205 2.89 1.31 -4.35
CA VAL A 205 3.42 1.52 -3.01
C VAL A 205 2.58 0.75 -1.99
N LEU A 206 3.24 0.10 -1.01
CA LEU A 206 2.55 -0.72 -0.02
C LEU A 206 3.29 -0.66 1.32
N VAL A 207 2.63 -0.21 2.37
CA VAL A 207 3.11 -0.37 3.76
C VAL A 207 2.85 -1.80 4.21
N SER A 208 3.84 -2.45 4.85
CA SER A 208 3.68 -3.81 5.37
C SER A 208 2.64 -3.88 6.48
N ALA A 209 2.02 -5.07 6.68
CA ALA A 209 0.97 -5.25 7.69
C ALA A 209 1.46 -5.04 9.14
N ASP A 210 2.76 -5.21 9.39
CA ASP A 210 3.42 -4.94 10.67
C ASP A 210 3.95 -3.52 10.80
N ASP A 211 3.66 -2.68 9.80
CA ASP A 211 4.02 -1.26 9.74
C ASP A 211 5.53 -0.95 9.68
N SER A 212 6.36 -1.98 9.48
CA SER A 212 7.83 -1.89 9.54
C SER A 212 8.48 -1.50 8.22
N PHE A 213 7.80 -1.68 7.09
CA PHE A 213 8.40 -1.54 5.76
C PHE A 213 7.51 -0.77 4.80
N LEU A 214 8.16 -0.06 3.86
CA LEU A 214 7.53 0.39 2.62
C LEU A 214 8.07 -0.45 1.46
N TYR A 215 7.16 -1.08 0.72
CA TYR A 215 7.46 -1.72 -0.57
C TYR A 215 7.15 -0.77 -1.70
N VAL A 216 8.04 -0.74 -2.69
CA VAL A 216 7.89 0.12 -3.87
C VAL A 216 8.13 -0.69 -5.13
N ALA A 217 7.15 -0.68 -6.02
CA ALA A 217 7.23 -1.26 -7.35
C ALA A 217 7.97 -0.30 -8.29
N ASP A 218 9.02 -0.79 -8.92
CA ASP A 218 9.83 -0.06 -9.91
C ASP A 218 9.43 -0.52 -11.31
N ASN A 219 8.73 0.34 -12.03
CA ASN A 219 8.04 -0.01 -13.28
C ASN A 219 8.51 0.86 -14.46
N ASN A 220 9.79 0.79 -14.82
CA ASN A 220 10.27 1.44 -16.03
C ASN A 220 10.21 0.51 -17.23
N ASN A 221 9.00 0.23 -17.71
CA ASN A 221 8.80 -0.61 -18.90
C ASN A 221 9.07 0.11 -20.24
N ASN A 222 9.26 1.43 -20.21
CA ASN A 222 9.41 2.25 -21.41
C ASN A 222 10.84 2.28 -21.96
N GLN A 223 11.80 1.80 -21.17
CA GLN A 223 13.20 1.71 -21.55
C GLN A 223 13.65 0.24 -21.56
N SER A 224 14.52 -0.11 -22.49
CA SER A 224 15.01 -1.50 -22.62
C SER A 224 15.78 -1.96 -21.39
N ASP A 225 16.51 -1.06 -20.75
CA ASP A 225 17.32 -1.22 -19.55
C ASP A 225 16.62 -0.69 -18.28
N GLY A 226 15.36 -0.23 -18.40
CA GLY A 226 14.58 0.30 -17.30
C GLY A 226 14.35 -0.73 -16.19
N ALA A 227 14.35 -0.27 -14.95
CA ALA A 227 14.20 -1.14 -13.81
C ALA A 227 12.78 -1.75 -13.73
N ARG A 228 12.72 -3.05 -13.40
CA ARG A 228 11.50 -3.84 -13.23
C ARG A 228 11.63 -4.67 -11.97
N LYS A 229 11.56 -3.98 -10.82
CA LYS A 229 11.98 -4.52 -9.53
C LYS A 229 10.95 -4.23 -8.45
N LEU A 230 10.93 -5.06 -7.43
CA LEU A 230 10.25 -4.77 -6.18
C LEU A 230 11.31 -4.47 -5.12
N TRP A 231 11.24 -3.29 -4.56
CA TRP A 231 12.11 -2.81 -3.50
C TRP A 231 11.39 -2.80 -2.16
N ARG A 232 12.15 -2.93 -1.06
CA ARG A 232 11.71 -2.73 0.30
C ARG A 232 12.64 -1.74 0.99
N PHE A 233 12.06 -0.86 1.80
CA PHE A 233 12.76 0.09 2.68
C PHE A 233 12.26 -0.10 4.10
N ASP A 234 13.14 0.01 5.10
CA ASP A 234 12.75 0.06 6.50
C ASP A 234 12.10 1.43 6.76
N LYS A 235 10.95 1.41 7.44
CA LYS A 235 10.10 2.58 7.69
C LYS A 235 10.04 2.88 9.19
N GLU A 236 10.23 4.14 9.54
CA GLU A 236 10.05 4.65 10.89
C GLU A 236 8.57 5.02 11.17
N VAL A 237 8.23 5.13 12.46
CA VAL A 237 6.86 5.47 12.89
C VAL A 237 6.40 6.84 12.36
N ASP A 238 7.31 7.79 12.24
CA ASP A 238 7.04 9.10 11.67
C ASP A 238 6.87 9.09 10.14
N GLY A 239 7.03 7.92 9.49
CA GLY A 239 6.94 7.73 8.05
C GLY A 239 8.21 8.10 7.30
N SER A 240 9.33 8.39 7.97
CA SER A 240 10.63 8.47 7.31
C SER A 240 11.12 7.08 6.90
N LEU A 241 12.00 7.02 5.90
CA LEU A 241 12.59 5.77 5.42
C LEU A 241 14.09 5.77 5.67
N ASP A 242 14.61 4.64 6.14
CA ASP A 242 16.06 4.39 6.06
C ASP A 242 16.41 3.99 4.62
N ILE A 243 16.89 4.95 3.86
CA ILE A 243 17.29 4.73 2.46
C ILE A 243 18.42 3.71 2.32
N SER A 244 19.31 3.62 3.33
CA SER A 244 20.41 2.66 3.33
C SER A 244 19.93 1.20 3.49
N SER A 245 18.73 1.00 3.98
CA SER A 245 18.08 -0.32 4.13
C SER A 245 17.52 -0.88 2.82
N GLN A 246 17.62 -0.14 1.70
CA GLN A 246 17.06 -0.56 0.41
C GLN A 246 17.40 -2.00 0.08
N LYS A 247 16.39 -2.84 -0.08
CA LYS A 247 16.54 -4.26 -0.36
C LYS A 247 15.75 -4.67 -1.58
N LEU A 248 16.44 -5.33 -2.52
CA LEU A 248 15.78 -5.97 -3.66
C LEU A 248 15.02 -7.22 -3.19
N ILE A 249 13.71 -7.23 -3.43
CA ILE A 249 12.82 -8.36 -3.13
C ILE A 249 12.67 -9.26 -4.34
N PHE A 250 12.41 -8.67 -5.51
CA PHE A 250 12.29 -9.42 -6.75
C PHE A 250 12.69 -8.57 -7.97
N ASP A 251 13.19 -9.23 -9.02
CA ASP A 251 13.58 -8.61 -10.28
C ASP A 251 12.95 -9.37 -11.44
N TRP A 252 12.03 -8.74 -12.17
CA TRP A 252 11.32 -9.30 -13.34
C TRP A 252 12.18 -9.34 -14.61
N LYS A 253 13.42 -8.79 -14.56
CA LYS A 253 14.36 -8.78 -15.69
C LYS A 253 13.76 -8.13 -16.94
N THR A 254 13.53 -8.96 -17.98
CA THR A 254 12.99 -8.51 -19.27
C THR A 254 11.46 -8.60 -19.36
N SER A 255 10.80 -9.15 -18.34
CA SER A 255 9.32 -9.18 -18.27
C SER A 255 8.78 -7.80 -17.97
N ARG A 256 7.46 -7.61 -18.17
CA ARG A 256 6.79 -6.41 -17.67
C ARG A 256 6.97 -6.30 -16.15
N GLY A 257 7.43 -5.16 -15.69
CA GLY A 257 7.66 -4.85 -14.28
C GLY A 257 6.38 -4.80 -13.44
N PRO A 258 6.56 -4.73 -12.10
CA PRO A 258 5.47 -4.69 -11.14
C PRO A 258 4.67 -3.39 -11.27
N ASP A 259 3.38 -3.49 -11.00
CA ASP A 259 2.39 -2.40 -10.98
C ASP A 259 1.85 -2.26 -9.55
N GLY A 260 0.54 -2.20 -9.35
CA GLY A 260 -0.06 -2.17 -8.04
C GLY A 260 0.18 -3.43 -7.20
N MET A 261 0.05 -3.31 -5.90
CA MET A 261 0.28 -4.37 -4.93
C MET A 261 -0.81 -4.40 -3.85
N THR A 262 -0.99 -5.57 -3.26
CA THR A 262 -1.79 -5.73 -2.04
C THR A 262 -1.19 -6.81 -1.14
N GLN A 263 -1.63 -6.85 0.11
CA GLN A 263 -1.16 -7.81 1.10
C GLN A 263 -2.34 -8.49 1.78
N ASP A 264 -2.20 -9.78 2.08
CA ASP A 264 -3.18 -10.49 2.89
C ASP A 264 -2.86 -10.43 4.40
N ALA A 265 -3.77 -10.95 5.21
CA ALA A 265 -3.63 -10.99 6.66
C ALA A 265 -2.45 -11.85 7.17
N LEU A 266 -1.82 -12.64 6.30
CA LEU A 266 -0.65 -13.44 6.58
C LEU A 266 0.66 -12.74 6.17
N GLY A 267 0.58 -11.51 5.65
CA GLY A 267 1.73 -10.75 5.18
C GLY A 267 2.23 -11.16 3.78
N ARG A 268 1.48 -11.97 3.02
CA ARG A 268 1.85 -12.33 1.65
C ARG A 268 1.51 -11.19 0.72
N ILE A 269 2.47 -10.80 -0.11
CA ILE A 269 2.32 -9.71 -1.07
C ILE A 269 1.90 -10.26 -2.43
N TYR A 270 0.86 -9.70 -2.98
CA TYR A 270 0.35 -9.97 -4.33
C TYR A 270 0.68 -8.78 -5.21
N VAL A 271 1.37 -9.03 -6.31
CA VAL A 271 1.88 -7.99 -7.21
C VAL A 271 1.28 -8.17 -8.59
N ALA A 272 0.64 -7.15 -9.12
CA ALA A 272 0.25 -7.10 -10.52
C ALA A 272 1.51 -6.92 -11.38
N ALA A 273 1.90 -7.94 -12.13
CA ALA A 273 3.11 -7.91 -12.96
C ALA A 273 2.93 -8.78 -14.21
N GLY A 274 3.74 -8.53 -15.23
CA GLY A 274 3.81 -9.40 -16.39
C GLY A 274 4.55 -10.71 -16.07
N VAL A 275 4.11 -11.79 -16.71
CA VAL A 275 4.86 -13.05 -16.74
C VAL A 275 5.43 -13.25 -18.13
N ASN A 276 6.62 -13.78 -18.23
CA ASN A 276 7.12 -14.29 -19.51
C ASN A 276 6.26 -15.49 -19.90
N ARG A 277 5.58 -15.42 -21.03
CA ARG A 277 4.87 -16.53 -21.65
C ARG A 277 5.84 -17.38 -22.44
#